data_952c1472b432ae7cedd9fc6e23618131
#
_entry.id   952c1472b432ae7cedd9fc6e23618131
#
_cell.length_a   1.000
_cell.length_b   1.000
_cell.length_c   1.000
_cell.angle_alpha   90.00
_cell.angle_beta   90.00
_cell.angle_gamma   90.00
#
_symmetry.space_group_name_H-M   'P 1'
#
loop_
_entity.id
_entity.type
_entity.pdbx_description
1 polymer ?
#
loop_
_entity_poly.entity_id
_entity_poly.type
_entity_poly.pdbx_seq_one_letter_code
_entity_poly.pdbx_strand_id
1 'polypeptide(L)'
;MRDSVMAPRTEKVDRPYLRRLVIIVVVTTVVVTVACWPTTRLVGVNHVVSTQRMPLWAKATDFIDRDANLDSAVRSILGGVSGEEAKAAAALAWTRANIRPVPEGFPVVDDHVWHIMVRGYGVDDQRADVFTTLLTYDGIPAYWMVIGQQPHMATVSYARVDGLWRVYDVSGGIVFKNERGELATPDELSGNHDLVRASATGAVADVDGYVAAFDDYTAPMAPDVLRADLQMPSRRLWYQMRKLFGKQGREWQMHAAPSKGIAP
;
A
#
# COMPACT_ATOMS: atom_id res chain seq x y z
N MET A 1 -43.11 67.95 45.82
CA MET A 1 -41.78 67.32 45.83
C MET A 1 -41.96 65.86 45.47
N ARG A 2 -41.61 65.47 44.20
CA ARG A 2 -41.64 64.08 43.77
C ARG A 2 -40.19 63.65 43.58
N ASP A 3 -39.70 62.85 44.50
CA ASP A 3 -38.35 62.27 44.38
C ASP A 3 -38.36 61.20 43.26
N SER A 4 -37.69 61.49 42.13
CA SER A 4 -37.43 60.56 41.06
C SER A 4 -36.32 59.61 41.54
N VAL A 5 -36.69 58.40 41.91
CA VAL A 5 -35.74 57.28 42.15
C VAL A 5 -35.17 56.84 40.80
N MET A 6 -33.90 57.22 40.55
CA MET A 6 -33.13 56.77 39.41
C MET A 6 -32.80 55.25 39.55
N ALA A 7 -33.35 54.40 38.69
CA ALA A 7 -33.00 53.01 38.66
C ALA A 7 -31.53 52.83 38.22
N PRO A 8 -30.77 51.93 38.85
CA PRO A 8 -29.37 51.70 38.47
C PRO A 8 -29.28 51.11 37.07
N ARG A 9 -28.59 51.82 36.19
CA ARG A 9 -28.26 51.38 34.84
C ARG A 9 -27.24 50.23 34.95
N THR A 10 -27.66 49.00 34.79
CA THR A 10 -26.74 47.86 34.69
C THR A 10 -25.99 47.96 33.36
N GLU A 11 -24.78 48.49 33.41
CA GLU A 11 -23.85 48.51 32.29
C GLU A 11 -23.44 47.09 31.96
N LYS A 12 -23.89 46.56 30.81
CA LYS A 12 -23.43 45.30 30.29
C LYS A 12 -21.98 45.45 29.88
N VAL A 13 -21.08 45.08 30.76
CA VAL A 13 -19.66 45.02 30.46
C VAL A 13 -19.48 43.92 29.40
N ASP A 14 -19.32 44.34 28.17
CA ASP A 14 -18.94 43.46 27.09
C ASP A 14 -17.52 42.94 27.39
N ARG A 15 -17.41 41.68 27.79
CA ARG A 15 -16.14 41.04 28.17
C ARG A 15 -15.62 40.22 26.97
N PRO A 16 -14.98 40.82 25.92
CA PRO A 16 -14.58 40.15 24.71
C PRO A 16 -13.53 39.04 24.97
N TYR A 17 -12.75 39.19 26.03
CA TYR A 17 -11.79 38.15 26.46
C TYR A 17 -12.50 36.91 27.04
N LEU A 18 -13.60 37.05 27.72
CA LEU A 18 -14.36 35.89 28.23
C LEU A 18 -14.95 35.06 27.06
N ARG A 19 -15.49 35.74 26.07
CA ARG A 19 -15.99 35.06 24.82
C ARG A 19 -14.87 34.34 24.08
N ARG A 20 -13.68 34.96 23.98
CA ARG A 20 -12.51 34.30 23.34
C ARG A 20 -12.05 33.10 24.18
N LEU A 21 -12.01 33.22 25.51
CA LEU A 21 -11.65 32.11 26.39
C LEU A 21 -12.62 30.93 26.23
N VAL A 22 -13.92 31.18 26.20
CA VAL A 22 -14.94 30.14 26.01
C VAL A 22 -14.76 29.46 24.67
N ILE A 23 -14.51 30.21 23.57
CA ILE A 23 -14.25 29.63 22.25
C ILE A 23 -13.02 28.74 22.29
N ILE A 24 -11.92 29.20 22.90
CA ILE A 24 -10.69 28.41 23.02
C ILE A 24 -10.96 27.11 23.80
N VAL A 25 -11.65 27.18 24.94
CA VAL A 25 -11.97 25.99 25.74
C VAL A 25 -12.82 25.00 24.93
N VAL A 26 -13.87 25.49 24.25
CA VAL A 26 -14.73 24.64 23.43
C VAL A 26 -13.93 23.96 22.30
N VAL A 27 -13.14 24.74 21.56
CA VAL A 27 -12.30 24.20 20.46
C VAL A 27 -11.31 23.17 20.99
N THR A 28 -10.62 23.47 22.10
CA THR A 28 -9.67 22.53 22.72
C THR A 28 -10.37 21.25 23.16
N THR A 29 -11.54 21.36 23.80
CA THR A 29 -12.32 20.19 24.22
C THR A 29 -12.71 19.32 23.01
N VAL A 30 -13.19 19.93 21.94
CA VAL A 30 -13.54 19.20 20.70
C VAL A 30 -12.31 18.50 20.12
N VAL A 31 -11.18 19.21 20.00
CA VAL A 31 -9.93 18.64 19.46
C VAL A 31 -9.46 17.46 20.31
N VAL A 32 -9.42 17.60 21.64
CA VAL A 32 -9.01 16.51 22.54
C VAL A 32 -9.97 15.33 22.45
N THR A 33 -11.28 15.58 22.42
CA THR A 33 -12.29 14.51 22.27
C THR A 33 -12.10 13.74 20.97
N VAL A 34 -11.89 14.44 19.85
CA VAL A 34 -11.64 13.81 18.55
C VAL A 34 -10.30 13.06 18.55
N ALA A 35 -9.24 13.65 19.08
CA ALA A 35 -7.94 13.02 19.17
C ALA A 35 -7.96 11.72 20.00
N CYS A 36 -8.68 11.72 21.12
CA CYS A 36 -8.83 10.56 21.99
C CYS A 36 -9.91 9.57 21.53
N TRP A 37 -10.58 9.83 20.40
CA TRP A 37 -11.63 8.94 19.88
C TRP A 37 -11.10 7.53 19.69
N PRO A 38 -11.79 6.49 20.21
CA PRO A 38 -11.33 5.12 20.08
C PRO A 38 -11.43 4.66 18.63
N THR A 39 -10.33 4.17 18.10
CA THR A 39 -10.22 3.55 16.78
C THR A 39 -9.71 2.13 16.91
N THR A 40 -9.68 1.40 15.79
CA THR A 40 -9.19 0.04 15.75
C THR A 40 -7.99 -0.09 14.80
N ARG A 41 -7.06 -0.97 15.16
CA ARG A 41 -5.98 -1.45 14.31
C ARG A 41 -6.13 -2.97 14.15
N LEU A 42 -5.94 -3.47 12.94
CA LEU A 42 -5.83 -4.90 12.68
C LEU A 42 -4.38 -5.32 12.89
N VAL A 43 -4.19 -6.40 13.65
CA VAL A 43 -2.89 -7.03 13.88
C VAL A 43 -3.07 -8.51 13.64
N GLY A 44 -2.26 -9.09 12.78
CA GLY A 44 -2.37 -10.49 12.39
C GLY A 44 -1.07 -11.27 12.55
N VAL A 45 -1.21 -12.57 12.86
CA VAL A 45 -0.12 -13.55 12.86
C VAL A 45 -0.66 -14.83 12.23
N ASN A 46 0.07 -15.38 11.24
CA ASN A 46 -0.36 -16.58 10.50
C ASN A 46 -1.81 -16.48 9.96
N HIS A 47 -2.15 -15.31 9.40
CA HIS A 47 -3.48 -14.99 8.86
C HIS A 47 -4.62 -14.96 9.89
N VAL A 48 -4.33 -15.09 11.17
CA VAL A 48 -5.29 -14.85 12.26
C VAL A 48 -5.25 -13.39 12.64
N VAL A 49 -6.27 -12.64 12.23
CA VAL A 49 -6.34 -11.19 12.44
C VAL A 49 -7.12 -10.88 13.71
N SER A 50 -6.53 -10.09 14.59
CA SER A 50 -7.16 -9.53 15.78
C SER A 50 -7.33 -8.02 15.68
N THR A 51 -8.35 -7.49 16.36
CA THR A 51 -8.63 -6.07 16.40
C THR A 51 -8.16 -5.48 17.71
N GLN A 52 -7.21 -4.56 17.67
CA GLN A 52 -6.74 -3.80 18.83
C GLN A 52 -7.35 -2.40 18.85
N ARG A 53 -7.73 -1.92 20.04
CA ARG A 53 -8.22 -0.55 20.23
C ARG A 53 -7.05 0.40 20.49
N MET A 54 -7.08 1.56 19.85
CA MET A 54 -6.12 2.63 20.08
C MET A 54 -6.77 4.00 19.85
N PRO A 55 -6.31 5.08 20.48
CA PRO A 55 -6.84 6.42 20.25
C PRO A 55 -6.45 6.90 18.83
N LEU A 56 -7.30 7.78 18.26
CA LEU A 56 -7.10 8.29 16.90
C LEU A 56 -5.76 9.00 16.73
N TRP A 57 -5.32 9.79 17.73
CA TRP A 57 -4.03 10.48 17.66
C TRP A 57 -2.85 9.49 17.50
N ALA A 58 -2.86 8.37 18.26
CA ALA A 58 -1.80 7.38 18.16
C ALA A 58 -1.81 6.67 16.80
N LYS A 59 -3.01 6.39 16.25
CA LYS A 59 -3.14 5.84 14.89
C LYS A 59 -2.65 6.80 13.82
N ALA A 60 -2.93 8.09 13.98
CA ALA A 60 -2.49 9.12 13.04
C ALA A 60 -0.97 9.32 13.08
N THR A 61 -0.37 9.38 14.27
CA THR A 61 1.09 9.51 14.41
C THR A 61 1.82 8.29 13.87
N ASP A 62 1.37 7.08 14.18
CA ASP A 62 1.93 5.84 13.64
C ASP A 62 1.85 5.79 12.10
N PHE A 63 0.76 6.31 11.52
CA PHE A 63 0.59 6.38 10.08
C PHE A 63 1.57 7.37 9.41
N ILE A 64 1.72 8.58 9.99
CA ILE A 64 2.64 9.61 9.49
C ILE A 64 4.09 9.15 9.66
N ASP A 65 4.44 8.53 10.79
CA ASP A 65 5.79 8.03 11.05
C ASP A 65 6.20 6.96 10.02
N ARG A 66 5.32 6.00 9.75
CA ARG A 66 5.59 4.98 8.72
C ARG A 66 5.77 5.57 7.33
N ASP A 67 4.95 6.54 6.95
CA ASP A 67 5.05 7.23 5.67
C ASP A 67 6.40 7.96 5.54
N ALA A 68 6.80 8.72 6.56
CA ALA A 68 8.07 9.42 6.58
C ALA A 68 9.28 8.47 6.51
N ASN A 69 9.22 7.34 7.22
CA ASN A 69 10.26 6.32 7.19
C ASN A 69 10.35 5.63 5.82
N LEU A 70 9.21 5.30 5.19
CA LEU A 70 9.17 4.73 3.84
C LEU A 70 9.75 5.71 2.81
N ASP A 71 9.34 6.97 2.84
CA ASP A 71 9.85 8.01 1.95
C ASP A 71 11.37 8.22 2.11
N SER A 72 11.88 8.20 3.34
CA SER A 72 13.32 8.25 3.63
C SER A 72 14.07 7.02 3.11
N ALA A 73 13.51 5.82 3.30
CA ALA A 73 14.11 4.58 2.80
C ALA A 73 14.17 4.58 1.27
N VAL A 74 13.10 4.96 0.61
CA VAL A 74 13.04 5.04 -0.86
C VAL A 74 14.08 6.01 -1.41
N ARG A 75 14.22 7.21 -0.83
CA ARG A 75 15.28 8.15 -1.22
C ARG A 75 16.68 7.57 -1.02
N SER A 76 16.90 6.80 0.02
CA SER A 76 18.19 6.14 0.27
C SER A 76 18.48 5.03 -0.73
N ILE A 77 17.47 4.28 -1.15
CA ILE A 77 17.61 3.11 -2.03
C ILE A 77 17.66 3.52 -3.51
N LEU A 78 16.79 4.44 -3.92
CA LEU A 78 16.55 4.76 -5.32
C LEU A 78 16.99 6.18 -5.72
N GLY A 79 17.24 7.08 -4.77
CA GLY A 79 17.49 8.49 -5.05
C GLY A 79 18.75 8.80 -5.89
N GLY A 80 19.72 7.86 -5.95
CA GLY A 80 20.89 7.96 -6.81
C GLY A 80 20.78 7.24 -8.16
N VAL A 81 19.64 6.59 -8.43
CA VAL A 81 19.43 5.77 -9.63
C VAL A 81 18.62 6.56 -10.67
N SER A 82 19.08 6.58 -11.91
CA SER A 82 18.43 7.28 -13.01
C SER A 82 17.74 6.31 -13.96
N GLY A 83 16.53 6.67 -14.42
CA GLY A 83 15.71 5.84 -15.33
C GLY A 83 14.82 4.83 -14.59
N GLU A 84 13.60 4.67 -15.09
CA GLU A 84 12.57 3.84 -14.43
C GLU A 84 12.95 2.36 -14.42
N GLU A 85 13.54 1.84 -15.51
CA GLU A 85 14.01 0.45 -15.58
C GLU A 85 15.14 0.18 -14.57
N ALA A 86 16.12 1.08 -14.47
CA ALA A 86 17.20 0.95 -13.50
C ALA A 86 16.70 1.03 -12.05
N LYS A 87 15.72 1.89 -11.78
CA LYS A 87 15.05 1.97 -10.47
C LYS A 87 14.29 0.70 -10.14
N ALA A 88 13.57 0.12 -11.11
CA ALA A 88 12.89 -1.15 -10.92
C ALA A 88 13.88 -2.28 -10.62
N ALA A 89 14.99 -2.35 -11.35
CA ALA A 89 16.06 -3.32 -11.11
C ALA A 89 16.71 -3.12 -9.71
N ALA A 90 16.96 -1.88 -9.30
CA ALA A 90 17.51 -1.55 -7.99
C ALA A 90 16.54 -1.91 -6.85
N ALA A 91 15.25 -1.61 -7.00
CA ALA A 91 14.21 -1.99 -6.04
C ALA A 91 14.09 -3.52 -5.89
N LEU A 92 14.13 -4.25 -7.01
CA LEU A 92 14.11 -5.71 -7.03
C LEU A 92 15.34 -6.28 -6.32
N ALA A 93 16.52 -5.80 -6.67
CA ALA A 93 17.78 -6.25 -6.07
C ALA A 93 17.81 -5.96 -4.56
N TRP A 94 17.40 -4.75 -4.15
CA TRP A 94 17.35 -4.37 -2.74
C TRP A 94 16.36 -5.25 -1.97
N THR A 95 15.13 -5.46 -2.52
CA THR A 95 14.10 -6.27 -1.85
C THR A 95 14.59 -7.69 -1.65
N ARG A 96 15.19 -8.31 -2.66
CA ARG A 96 15.73 -9.67 -2.57
C ARG A 96 16.87 -9.80 -1.57
N ALA A 97 17.76 -8.81 -1.51
CA ALA A 97 18.90 -8.81 -0.60
C ALA A 97 18.49 -8.58 0.88
N ASN A 98 17.45 -7.78 1.12
CA ASN A 98 17.10 -7.32 2.46
C ASN A 98 15.85 -8.02 3.03
N ILE A 99 14.94 -8.53 2.20
CA ILE A 99 13.74 -9.24 2.65
C ILE A 99 13.89 -10.73 2.32
N ARG A 100 14.36 -11.49 3.29
CA ARG A 100 14.56 -12.93 3.16
C ARG A 100 13.23 -13.70 3.25
N PRO A 101 13.13 -14.94 2.76
CA PRO A 101 12.02 -15.82 3.08
C PRO A 101 11.84 -15.96 4.60
N VAL A 102 10.60 -16.21 5.04
CA VAL A 102 10.31 -16.43 6.46
C VAL A 102 11.15 -17.61 6.96
N PRO A 103 11.95 -17.44 8.03
CA PRO A 103 12.71 -18.54 8.61
C PRO A 103 11.81 -19.64 9.12
N GLU A 104 12.29 -20.89 9.07
CA GLU A 104 11.54 -22.02 9.57
C GLU A 104 11.20 -21.84 11.07
N GLY A 105 9.94 -22.14 11.42
CA GLY A 105 9.41 -22.00 12.78
C GLY A 105 9.02 -20.57 13.17
N PHE A 106 9.26 -19.56 12.31
CA PHE A 106 8.80 -18.20 12.59
C PHE A 106 7.36 -17.98 12.10
N PRO A 107 6.58 -17.17 12.83
CA PRO A 107 5.22 -16.85 12.40
C PRO A 107 5.22 -15.94 11.17
N VAL A 108 4.26 -16.14 10.27
CA VAL A 108 3.93 -15.16 9.25
C VAL A 108 3.10 -14.05 9.90
N VAL A 109 3.66 -12.85 9.96
CA VAL A 109 3.00 -11.68 10.58
C VAL A 109 2.34 -10.86 9.48
N ASP A 110 1.01 -10.71 9.56
CA ASP A 110 0.25 -9.82 8.68
C ASP A 110 0.49 -8.37 9.10
N ASP A 111 1.39 -7.70 8.38
CA ASP A 111 1.92 -6.44 8.85
C ASP A 111 2.02 -5.40 7.72
N HIS A 112 2.29 -4.15 8.11
CA HIS A 112 2.53 -3.05 7.20
C HIS A 112 3.92 -3.19 6.55
N VAL A 113 4.07 -2.74 5.29
CA VAL A 113 5.33 -2.82 4.52
C VAL A 113 6.53 -2.31 5.30
N TRP A 114 6.40 -1.19 6.03
CA TRP A 114 7.49 -0.68 6.87
C TRP A 114 7.98 -1.71 7.89
N HIS A 115 7.07 -2.42 8.55
CA HIS A 115 7.46 -3.44 9.52
C HIS A 115 8.10 -4.67 8.86
N ILE A 116 7.67 -5.03 7.64
CA ILE A 116 8.33 -6.07 6.84
C ILE A 116 9.78 -5.68 6.54
N MET A 117 10.00 -4.43 6.13
CA MET A 117 11.34 -3.90 5.88
C MET A 117 12.23 -3.92 7.15
N VAL A 118 11.67 -3.51 8.28
CA VAL A 118 12.40 -3.49 9.57
C VAL A 118 12.75 -4.89 10.04
N ARG A 119 11.87 -5.88 9.93
CA ARG A 119 12.16 -7.26 10.35
C ARG A 119 13.02 -8.05 9.37
N GLY A 120 13.07 -7.64 8.09
CA GLY A 120 13.96 -8.21 7.07
C GLY A 120 13.59 -9.61 6.58
N TYR A 121 12.34 -10.05 6.77
CA TYR A 121 11.82 -11.30 6.19
C TYR A 121 10.32 -11.22 5.92
N GLY A 122 9.84 -12.02 4.96
CA GLY A 122 8.43 -12.08 4.57
C GLY A 122 8.15 -13.20 3.59
N VAL A 123 6.86 -13.53 3.43
CA VAL A 123 6.36 -14.42 2.40
C VAL A 123 6.31 -13.70 1.04
N ASP A 124 6.01 -14.42 -0.03
CA ASP A 124 6.13 -13.94 -1.40
C ASP A 124 5.30 -12.67 -1.67
N ASP A 125 4.07 -12.62 -1.22
CA ASP A 125 3.19 -11.46 -1.35
C ASP A 125 3.71 -10.25 -0.56
N GLN A 126 4.32 -10.46 0.61
CA GLN A 126 4.95 -9.43 1.41
C GLN A 126 6.21 -8.86 0.74
N ARG A 127 7.00 -9.72 0.09
CA ARG A 127 8.17 -9.30 -0.70
C ARG A 127 7.74 -8.50 -1.92
N ALA A 128 6.68 -8.93 -2.60
CA ALA A 128 6.07 -8.19 -3.70
C ALA A 128 5.49 -6.85 -3.25
N ASP A 129 4.88 -6.80 -2.04
CA ASP A 129 4.36 -5.56 -1.45
C ASP A 129 5.48 -4.55 -1.15
N VAL A 130 6.64 -5.01 -0.63
CA VAL A 130 7.82 -4.16 -0.44
C VAL A 130 8.31 -3.59 -1.77
N PHE A 131 8.53 -4.42 -2.78
CA PHE A 131 9.00 -4.01 -4.10
C PHE A 131 8.09 -2.97 -4.74
N THR A 132 6.78 -3.24 -4.79
CA THR A 132 5.80 -2.34 -5.41
C THR A 132 5.61 -1.05 -4.62
N THR A 133 5.76 -1.10 -3.29
CA THR A 133 5.72 0.09 -2.45
C THR A 133 6.94 0.98 -2.67
N LEU A 134 8.16 0.41 -2.74
CA LEU A 134 9.37 1.19 -3.05
C LEU A 134 9.21 1.96 -4.37
N LEU A 135 8.74 1.30 -5.42
CA LEU A 135 8.53 1.93 -6.73
C LEU A 135 7.44 3.00 -6.68
N THR A 136 6.30 2.73 -6.04
CA THR A 136 5.18 3.68 -5.98
C THR A 136 5.54 4.94 -5.18
N TYR A 137 6.33 4.83 -4.12
CA TYR A 137 6.87 5.98 -3.38
C TYR A 137 7.86 6.79 -4.19
N ASP A 138 8.62 6.16 -5.07
CA ASP A 138 9.53 6.84 -6.02
C ASP A 138 8.80 7.42 -7.26
N GLY A 139 7.48 7.27 -7.33
CA GLY A 139 6.65 7.81 -8.42
C GLY A 139 6.41 6.85 -9.58
N ILE A 140 6.91 5.62 -9.52
CA ILE A 140 6.68 4.57 -10.51
C ILE A 140 5.48 3.73 -10.06
N PRO A 141 4.30 3.83 -10.71
CA PRO A 141 3.12 3.07 -10.33
C PRO A 141 3.41 1.57 -10.36
N ALA A 142 3.12 0.87 -9.26
CA ALA A 142 3.35 -0.56 -9.18
C ALA A 142 2.30 -1.25 -8.29
N TYR A 143 1.96 -2.49 -8.62
CA TYR A 143 1.06 -3.34 -7.84
C TYR A 143 1.49 -4.80 -8.00
N TRP A 144 0.94 -5.67 -7.18
CA TRP A 144 1.17 -7.11 -7.26
C TRP A 144 -0.14 -7.88 -7.18
N MET A 145 -0.13 -9.10 -7.67
CA MET A 145 -1.26 -10.03 -7.62
C MET A 145 -0.78 -11.46 -7.46
N VAL A 146 -1.64 -12.30 -6.88
CA VAL A 146 -1.49 -13.74 -6.94
C VAL A 146 -2.24 -14.25 -8.17
N ILE A 147 -1.57 -15.05 -8.98
CA ILE A 147 -2.10 -15.69 -10.19
C ILE A 147 -2.12 -17.19 -10.02
N GLY A 148 -2.87 -17.87 -10.90
CA GLY A 148 -3.06 -19.32 -10.85
C GLY A 148 -4.02 -19.77 -9.74
N GLN A 149 -4.14 -21.07 -9.59
CA GLN A 149 -5.00 -21.73 -8.60
C GLN A 149 -4.22 -22.83 -7.88
N GLN A 150 -4.66 -23.18 -6.69
CA GLN A 150 -4.06 -24.29 -5.95
C GLN A 150 -4.05 -25.57 -6.81
N PRO A 151 -2.95 -26.35 -6.86
CA PRO A 151 -1.71 -26.14 -6.11
C PRO A 151 -0.68 -25.20 -6.78
N HIS A 152 -0.92 -24.73 -8.00
CA HIS A 152 0.00 -23.93 -8.80
C HIS A 152 -0.36 -22.44 -8.72
N MET A 153 0.36 -21.71 -7.87
CA MET A 153 0.17 -20.28 -7.67
C MET A 153 1.50 -19.56 -7.76
N ALA A 154 1.48 -18.33 -8.28
CA ALA A 154 2.64 -17.45 -8.30
C ALA A 154 2.23 -16.03 -7.88
N THR A 155 3.15 -15.32 -7.22
CA THR A 155 2.99 -13.89 -6.90
C THR A 155 3.78 -13.08 -7.90
N VAL A 156 3.08 -12.33 -8.74
CA VAL A 156 3.67 -11.47 -9.76
C VAL A 156 3.44 -10.00 -9.46
N SER A 157 4.45 -9.19 -9.75
CA SER A 157 4.43 -7.73 -9.57
C SER A 157 4.45 -7.04 -10.94
N TYR A 158 3.75 -5.92 -11.00
CA TYR A 158 3.63 -5.09 -12.18
C TYR A 158 4.14 -3.69 -11.86
N ALA A 159 5.06 -3.17 -12.66
CA ALA A 159 5.55 -1.80 -12.54
C ALA A 159 5.40 -1.08 -13.87
N ARG A 160 4.99 0.18 -13.85
CA ARG A 160 4.84 0.99 -15.05
C ARG A 160 6.16 1.66 -15.39
N VAL A 161 6.96 0.99 -16.24
CA VAL A 161 8.29 1.42 -16.67
C VAL A 161 8.19 1.97 -18.10
N ASP A 162 8.67 3.17 -18.33
CA ASP A 162 8.64 3.88 -19.61
C ASP A 162 7.23 3.87 -20.26
N GLY A 163 6.21 4.10 -19.40
CA GLY A 163 4.82 4.20 -19.82
C GLY A 163 4.11 2.85 -20.04
N LEU A 164 4.80 1.71 -20.00
CA LEU A 164 4.27 0.37 -20.18
C LEU A 164 4.31 -0.44 -18.88
N TRP A 165 3.29 -1.27 -18.63
CA TRP A 165 3.33 -2.22 -17.54
C TRP A 165 4.33 -3.34 -17.85
N ARG A 166 5.22 -3.63 -16.89
CA ARG A 166 6.27 -4.65 -16.96
C ARG A 166 6.08 -5.64 -15.82
N VAL A 167 6.46 -6.90 -16.06
CA VAL A 167 6.17 -7.99 -15.12
C VAL A 167 7.44 -8.49 -14.44
N TYR A 168 7.31 -8.74 -13.14
CA TYR A 168 8.39 -9.18 -12.26
C TYR A 168 7.88 -10.27 -11.31
N ASP A 169 8.71 -11.26 -11.01
CA ASP A 169 8.54 -12.11 -9.83
C ASP A 169 9.66 -11.79 -8.84
N VAL A 170 9.29 -11.16 -7.74
CA VAL A 170 10.23 -10.71 -6.73
C VAL A 170 10.85 -11.88 -5.98
N SER A 171 10.08 -12.91 -5.68
CA SER A 171 10.53 -14.08 -4.92
C SER A 171 11.47 -14.96 -5.73
N GLY A 172 11.11 -15.28 -6.98
CA GLY A 172 11.96 -15.97 -7.91
C GLY A 172 13.12 -15.13 -8.42
N GLY A 173 13.02 -13.79 -8.29
CA GLY A 173 13.97 -12.85 -8.88
C GLY A 173 13.90 -12.84 -10.40
N ILE A 174 12.73 -13.11 -10.95
CA ILE A 174 12.51 -13.18 -12.38
C ILE A 174 12.17 -11.78 -12.90
N VAL A 175 12.89 -11.38 -13.93
CA VAL A 175 12.57 -10.24 -14.77
C VAL A 175 12.14 -10.81 -16.11
N PHE A 176 10.85 -10.75 -16.41
CA PHE A 176 10.34 -11.30 -17.67
C PHE A 176 10.83 -10.45 -18.84
N LYS A 177 11.39 -11.12 -19.84
CA LYS A 177 11.88 -10.48 -21.06
C LYS A 177 11.28 -11.16 -22.29
N ASN A 178 10.88 -10.35 -23.27
CA ASN A 178 10.38 -10.84 -24.54
C ASN A 178 11.53 -11.36 -25.42
N GLU A 179 11.20 -11.89 -26.61
CA GLU A 179 12.17 -12.42 -27.56
C GLU A 179 13.24 -11.42 -28.03
N ARG A 180 12.96 -10.11 -27.89
CA ARG A 180 13.91 -9.04 -28.22
C ARG A 180 14.82 -8.67 -27.04
N GLY A 181 14.65 -9.33 -25.87
CA GLY A 181 15.41 -9.05 -24.67
C GLY A 181 14.90 -7.82 -23.89
N GLU A 182 13.81 -7.20 -24.31
CA GLU A 182 13.16 -6.09 -23.62
C GLU A 182 12.28 -6.61 -22.47
N LEU A 183 11.97 -5.75 -21.49
CA LEU A 183 11.03 -6.11 -20.44
C LEU A 183 9.67 -6.51 -21.02
N ALA A 184 9.16 -7.68 -20.65
CA ALA A 184 7.89 -8.18 -21.14
C ALA A 184 6.69 -7.43 -20.52
N THR A 185 5.67 -7.23 -21.34
CA THR A 185 4.37 -6.71 -20.90
C THR A 185 3.47 -7.84 -20.41
N PRO A 186 2.41 -7.54 -19.63
CA PRO A 186 1.43 -8.56 -19.24
C PRO A 186 0.79 -9.27 -20.44
N ASP A 187 0.51 -8.54 -21.53
CA ASP A 187 -0.09 -9.12 -22.74
C ASP A 187 0.85 -10.12 -23.44
N GLU A 188 2.16 -9.84 -23.46
CA GLU A 188 3.16 -10.75 -24.03
C GLU A 188 3.30 -12.07 -23.25
N LEU A 189 2.95 -12.08 -21.96
CA LEU A 189 2.91 -13.31 -21.13
C LEU A 189 1.61 -14.09 -21.29
N SER A 190 0.53 -13.46 -21.72
CA SER A 190 -0.77 -14.09 -21.82
C SER A 190 -0.74 -15.17 -22.91
N GLY A 191 -0.93 -16.43 -22.50
CA GLY A 191 -0.87 -17.60 -23.42
C GLY A 191 0.52 -17.93 -23.92
N ASN A 192 1.59 -17.31 -23.47
CA ASN A 192 2.96 -17.56 -23.89
C ASN A 192 3.77 -18.32 -22.83
N HIS A 193 3.46 -19.59 -22.68
CA HIS A 193 4.12 -20.50 -21.73
C HIS A 193 5.61 -20.66 -21.98
N ASP A 194 6.06 -20.57 -23.25
CA ASP A 194 7.48 -20.69 -23.60
C ASP A 194 8.29 -19.52 -23.05
N LEU A 195 7.76 -18.30 -23.11
CA LEU A 195 8.39 -17.10 -22.50
C LEU A 195 8.45 -17.23 -21.00
N VAL A 196 7.35 -17.68 -20.37
CA VAL A 196 7.30 -17.91 -18.91
C VAL A 196 8.33 -18.98 -18.53
N ARG A 197 8.38 -20.09 -19.23
CA ARG A 197 9.32 -21.19 -19.00
C ARG A 197 10.78 -20.75 -19.15
N ALA A 198 11.08 -20.03 -20.21
CA ALA A 198 12.43 -19.51 -20.46
C ALA A 198 12.88 -18.57 -19.30
N SER A 199 11.97 -17.72 -18.81
CA SER A 199 12.24 -16.79 -17.70
C SER A 199 12.37 -17.50 -16.34
N ALA A 200 11.62 -18.57 -16.11
CA ALA A 200 11.59 -19.33 -14.86
C ALA A 200 12.75 -20.33 -14.73
N THR A 201 13.30 -20.78 -15.86
CA THR A 201 14.37 -21.79 -15.87
C THR A 201 15.61 -21.29 -15.14
N GLY A 202 16.04 -22.03 -14.11
CA GLY A 202 17.15 -21.67 -13.25
C GLY A 202 16.80 -20.68 -12.11
N ALA A 203 15.60 -20.13 -12.12
CA ALA A 203 15.11 -19.20 -11.09
C ALA A 203 14.21 -19.87 -10.05
N VAL A 204 13.40 -20.84 -10.46
CA VAL A 204 12.50 -21.58 -9.58
C VAL A 204 12.79 -23.08 -9.66
N ALA A 205 12.51 -23.81 -8.57
CA ALA A 205 12.79 -25.25 -8.48
C ALA A 205 11.79 -26.10 -9.31
N ASP A 206 10.51 -25.74 -9.27
CA ASP A 206 9.44 -26.38 -10.02
C ASP A 206 9.00 -25.47 -11.19
N VAL A 207 9.67 -25.59 -12.32
CA VAL A 207 9.37 -24.79 -13.53
C VAL A 207 8.01 -25.15 -14.11
N ASP A 208 7.62 -26.44 -14.09
CA ASP A 208 6.35 -26.87 -14.69
C ASP A 208 5.16 -26.39 -13.85
N GLY A 209 5.23 -26.51 -12.53
CA GLY A 209 4.22 -25.95 -11.63
C GLY A 209 4.15 -24.43 -11.70
N TYR A 210 5.28 -23.77 -11.91
CA TYR A 210 5.32 -22.32 -12.10
C TYR A 210 4.63 -21.89 -13.41
N VAL A 211 4.91 -22.60 -14.53
CA VAL A 211 4.25 -22.35 -15.82
C VAL A 211 2.75 -22.61 -15.73
N ALA A 212 2.34 -23.67 -15.02
CA ALA A 212 0.92 -23.99 -14.82
C ALA A 212 0.16 -22.86 -14.07
N ALA A 213 0.83 -22.03 -13.25
CA ALA A 213 0.21 -20.86 -12.65
C ALA A 213 -0.22 -19.80 -13.69
N PHE A 214 0.29 -19.89 -14.92
CA PHE A 214 -0.03 -18.99 -16.03
C PHE A 214 -1.04 -19.59 -17.03
N ASP A 215 -1.59 -20.80 -16.80
CA ASP A 215 -2.49 -21.47 -17.76
C ASP A 215 -3.71 -20.60 -18.10
N ASP A 216 -4.35 -20.01 -17.08
CA ASP A 216 -5.50 -19.13 -17.25
C ASP A 216 -5.10 -17.64 -17.13
N TYR A 217 -3.81 -17.33 -17.24
CA TYR A 217 -3.33 -15.96 -17.08
C TYR A 217 -3.79 -15.07 -18.23
N THR A 218 -4.46 -14.01 -17.87
CA THR A 218 -4.80 -12.91 -18.75
C THR A 218 -4.22 -11.62 -18.18
N ALA A 219 -3.78 -10.72 -19.06
CA ALA A 219 -3.23 -9.44 -18.66
C ALA A 219 -4.22 -8.70 -17.74
N PRO A 220 -3.87 -8.43 -16.48
CA PRO A 220 -4.80 -7.81 -15.55
C PRO A 220 -4.99 -6.35 -15.91
N MET A 221 -6.21 -5.86 -15.72
CA MET A 221 -6.47 -4.44 -15.81
C MET A 221 -5.91 -3.75 -14.56
N ALA A 222 -4.95 -2.83 -14.75
CA ALA A 222 -4.31 -2.10 -13.66
C ALA A 222 -5.35 -1.39 -12.75
N PRO A 223 -5.18 -1.42 -11.42
CA PRO A 223 -6.07 -0.71 -10.50
C PRO A 223 -5.90 0.80 -10.62
N ASP A 224 -6.99 1.54 -10.38
CA ASP A 224 -6.95 3.01 -10.31
C ASP A 224 -6.38 3.51 -8.98
N VAL A 225 -6.41 2.66 -7.96
CA VAL A 225 -5.88 2.94 -6.62
C VAL A 225 -4.96 1.80 -6.23
N LEU A 226 -3.68 2.12 -6.11
CA LEU A 226 -2.65 1.16 -5.75
C LEU A 226 -2.68 0.92 -4.23
N ARG A 227 -2.26 -0.28 -3.81
CA ARG A 227 -2.13 -0.59 -2.38
C ARG A 227 -1.19 0.38 -1.67
N ALA A 228 -0.06 0.72 -2.29
CA ALA A 228 0.90 1.68 -1.75
C ALA A 228 0.35 3.11 -1.65
N ASP A 229 -0.57 3.54 -2.53
CA ASP A 229 -1.21 4.85 -2.43
C ASP A 229 -1.99 5.02 -1.12
N LEU A 230 -2.60 3.93 -0.63
CA LEU A 230 -3.35 3.95 0.62
C LEU A 230 -2.45 3.99 1.87
N GLN A 231 -1.13 3.84 1.69
CA GLN A 231 -0.13 3.99 2.74
C GLN A 231 0.35 5.44 2.87
N MET A 232 0.13 6.27 1.84
CA MET A 232 0.49 7.70 1.83
C MET A 232 -0.67 8.54 2.40
N PRO A 233 -0.47 9.35 3.45
CA PRO A 233 -1.55 10.11 4.11
C PRO A 233 -2.34 11.00 3.15
N SER A 234 -1.64 11.75 2.29
CA SER A 234 -2.25 12.67 1.33
C SER A 234 -3.08 11.94 0.26
N ARG A 235 -2.55 10.86 -0.32
CA ARG A 235 -3.24 10.05 -1.34
C ARG A 235 -4.44 9.33 -0.75
N ARG A 236 -4.29 8.77 0.47
CA ARG A 236 -5.39 8.13 1.20
C ARG A 236 -6.51 9.12 1.52
N LEU A 237 -6.19 10.32 2.02
CA LEU A 237 -7.17 11.35 2.30
C LEU A 237 -7.92 11.75 1.02
N TRP A 238 -7.19 12.00 -0.07
CA TRP A 238 -7.78 12.32 -1.37
C TRP A 238 -8.72 11.22 -1.88
N TYR A 239 -8.30 9.97 -1.75
CA TYR A 239 -9.14 8.83 -2.11
C TYR A 239 -10.42 8.77 -1.28
N GLN A 240 -10.35 8.94 0.04
CA GLN A 240 -11.53 8.97 0.90
C GLN A 240 -12.47 10.13 0.54
N MET A 241 -11.95 11.31 0.24
CA MET A 241 -12.75 12.42 -0.23
C MET A 241 -13.47 12.10 -1.55
N ARG A 242 -12.76 11.54 -2.53
CA ARG A 242 -13.38 11.11 -3.81
C ARG A 242 -14.52 10.11 -3.60
N LYS A 243 -14.34 9.18 -2.68
CA LYS A 243 -15.34 8.18 -2.31
C LYS A 243 -16.61 8.82 -1.74
N LEU A 244 -16.50 9.86 -0.93
CA LEU A 244 -17.64 10.63 -0.41
C LEU A 244 -18.45 11.30 -1.53
N PHE A 245 -17.84 11.65 -2.65
CA PHE A 245 -18.49 12.24 -3.82
C PHE A 245 -18.91 11.19 -4.89
N GLY A 246 -18.94 9.91 -4.52
CA GLY A 246 -19.38 8.83 -5.43
C GLY A 246 -18.37 8.49 -6.54
N LYS A 247 -17.16 9.07 -6.51
CA LYS A 247 -16.11 8.79 -7.49
C LYS A 247 -15.18 7.70 -6.95
N GLN A 248 -15.60 6.46 -7.09
CA GLN A 248 -14.79 5.30 -6.72
C GLN A 248 -13.98 4.84 -7.93
N GLY A 249 -12.67 4.75 -7.79
CA GLY A 249 -11.80 4.02 -8.71
C GLY A 249 -11.75 2.54 -8.32
N ARG A 250 -11.28 1.69 -9.23
CA ARG A 250 -11.03 0.28 -8.95
C ARG A 250 -9.86 0.17 -7.98
N GLU A 251 -10.14 -0.34 -6.78
CA GLU A 251 -9.12 -0.61 -5.78
C GLU A 251 -8.30 -1.85 -6.16
N TRP A 252 -7.04 -1.88 -5.73
CA TRP A 252 -6.19 -3.07 -5.82
C TRP A 252 -6.84 -4.27 -5.10
N GLN A 253 -6.72 -5.45 -5.71
CA GLN A 253 -7.15 -6.73 -5.14
C GLN A 253 -6.01 -7.74 -5.25
N MET A 254 -5.85 -8.57 -4.24
CA MET A 254 -4.80 -9.60 -4.19
C MET A 254 -4.93 -10.65 -5.31
N HIS A 255 -6.15 -11.03 -5.64
CA HIS A 255 -6.44 -11.98 -6.71
C HIS A 255 -7.12 -11.26 -7.88
N ALA A 256 -6.83 -11.72 -9.09
CA ALA A 256 -7.60 -11.28 -10.25
C ALA A 256 -9.08 -11.59 -10.00
N ALA A 257 -9.95 -10.62 -10.28
CA ALA A 257 -11.38 -10.90 -10.25
C ALA A 257 -11.64 -12.06 -11.22
N PRO A 258 -12.42 -13.10 -10.84
CA PRO A 258 -12.73 -14.20 -11.75
C PRO A 258 -13.32 -13.61 -13.01
N SER A 259 -12.80 -14.03 -14.18
CA SER A 259 -13.35 -13.64 -15.47
C SER A 259 -14.85 -14.00 -15.45
N LYS A 260 -15.71 -13.01 -15.70
CA LYS A 260 -17.17 -13.24 -15.77
C LYS A 260 -17.42 -14.27 -16.86
N GLY A 261 -17.56 -15.53 -16.52
CA GLY A 261 -17.82 -16.56 -17.51
C GLY A 261 -17.81 -18.00 -17.05
N ILE A 262 -18.01 -18.30 -15.77
CA ILE A 262 -18.47 -19.64 -15.38
C ILE A 262 -19.43 -19.41 -14.19
N ALA A 263 -20.73 -19.37 -14.51
CA ALA A 263 -21.75 -19.64 -13.50
C ALA A 263 -21.70 -21.12 -13.14
N PRO A 264 -21.90 -21.50 -11.88
CA PRO A 264 -21.89 -22.89 -11.42
C PRO A 264 -22.99 -23.72 -12.08
#